data_c759851fabe7860430ae68988c08777c
#
_entry.id   c759851fabe7860430ae68988c08777c
#
_cell.length_a   1.000
_cell.length_b   1.000
_cell.length_c   1.000
_cell.angle_alpha   90.00
_cell.angle_beta   90.00
_cell.angle_gamma   90.00
#
_symmetry.space_group_name_H-M   'P 1'
#
loop_
_entity.id
_entity.type
_entity.pdbx_description
1 polymer ?
#
loop_
_entity_poly.entity_id
_entity_poly.type
_entity_poly.pdbx_seq_one_letter_code
_entity_poly.pdbx_strand_id
1 'polypeptide(L)'
;MDNNYIGYARVSTVQQNEDRQIIALREYGVPPKNIYTDRQSGKNFERKNYKRMLKKLKKGDVLVIKSIDRLGRSYKDVIKQWQYITQRKQADIVVLDMKILDTRQHKDLLGTFISDMVLQLLSYVSENERLNIRQRQAEGIAAAKARGVRFGRPTLYPPDKYLDIFIRYRNKEISQKTAMHLIGCGNGTFYRLYHTLKSSGKLH
;
A
#
# COMPACT_ATOMS: atom_id res chain seq x y z
N MET A 1 -30.40 -7.66 24.95
CA MET A 1 -29.36 -8.57 24.41
C MET A 1 -28.06 -7.78 24.37
N ASP A 2 -27.07 -8.20 25.13
CA ASP A 2 -25.78 -7.51 25.15
C ASP A 2 -25.11 -7.69 23.79
N ASN A 3 -25.03 -6.60 23.01
CA ASN A 3 -24.36 -6.61 21.72
C ASN A 3 -22.88 -6.89 21.94
N ASN A 4 -22.36 -7.93 21.31
CA ASN A 4 -20.94 -8.26 21.38
C ASN A 4 -20.16 -7.32 20.47
N TYR A 5 -19.34 -6.44 21.04
CA TYR A 5 -18.49 -5.52 20.30
C TYR A 5 -17.21 -6.21 19.83
N ILE A 6 -16.92 -6.10 18.53
CA ILE A 6 -15.72 -6.61 17.88
C ILE A 6 -15.03 -5.45 17.20
N GLY A 7 -13.76 -5.23 17.51
CA GLY A 7 -12.96 -4.15 16.93
C GLY A 7 -12.02 -4.64 15.84
N TYR A 8 -11.82 -3.81 14.80
CA TYR A 8 -10.78 -4.05 13.82
C TYR A 8 -9.93 -2.80 13.60
N ALA A 9 -8.61 -3.00 13.68
CA ALA A 9 -7.62 -1.97 13.38
C ALA A 9 -6.64 -2.46 12.30
N ARG A 10 -6.25 -1.55 11.41
CA ARG A 10 -5.22 -1.80 10.41
C ARG A 10 -4.12 -0.78 10.57
N VAL A 11 -2.92 -1.24 10.87
CA VAL A 11 -1.79 -0.39 11.21
C VAL A 11 -0.73 -0.46 10.12
N SER A 12 -0.13 0.68 9.82
CA SER A 12 1.12 0.73 9.04
C SER A 12 2.29 0.45 9.99
N THR A 13 3.47 0.19 9.45
CA THR A 13 4.69 -0.15 10.21
C THR A 13 5.16 0.89 11.24
N VAL A 14 4.50 2.05 11.34
CA VAL A 14 4.83 3.11 12.30
C VAL A 14 3.95 2.95 13.54
N GLN A 15 4.54 2.63 14.67
CA GLN A 15 3.92 2.34 15.97
C GLN A 15 2.90 3.39 16.47
N GLN A 16 3.10 4.67 16.16
CA GLN A 16 2.24 5.75 16.67
C GLN A 16 0.77 5.73 16.19
N ASN A 17 0.49 5.11 15.02
CA ASN A 17 -0.89 5.03 14.49
C ASN A 17 -1.67 3.81 14.98
N GLU A 18 -0.98 2.79 15.50
CA GLU A 18 -1.62 1.59 16.06
C GLU A 18 -2.32 1.93 17.37
N ASP A 19 -1.60 2.59 18.26
CA ASP A 19 -2.09 2.94 19.60
C ASP A 19 -3.36 3.78 19.54
N ARG A 20 -3.43 4.78 18.66
CA ARG A 20 -4.62 5.65 18.53
C ARG A 20 -5.88 4.90 18.10
N GLN A 21 -5.76 3.89 17.22
CA GLN A 21 -6.91 3.11 16.80
C GLN A 21 -7.37 2.17 17.92
N ILE A 22 -6.43 1.50 18.58
CA ILE A 22 -6.71 0.57 19.68
C ILE A 22 -7.30 1.32 20.87
N ILE A 23 -6.75 2.50 21.21
CA ILE A 23 -7.28 3.36 22.27
C ILE A 23 -8.73 3.73 21.96
N ALA A 24 -9.02 4.27 20.77
CA ALA A 24 -10.37 4.67 20.39
C ALA A 24 -11.36 3.49 20.42
N LEU A 25 -10.94 2.28 20.01
CA LEU A 25 -11.79 1.09 20.09
C LEU A 25 -12.07 0.69 21.57
N ARG A 26 -11.08 0.80 22.44
CA ARG A 26 -11.25 0.51 23.89
C ARG A 26 -12.13 1.54 24.58
N GLU A 27 -11.92 2.82 24.31
CA GLU A 27 -12.74 3.93 24.82
C GLU A 27 -14.20 3.78 24.38
N TYR A 28 -14.45 3.25 23.20
CA TYR A 28 -15.78 2.93 22.71
C TYR A 28 -16.42 1.72 23.44
N GLY A 29 -15.65 0.95 24.19
CA GLY A 29 -16.13 -0.21 24.94
C GLY A 29 -15.86 -1.58 24.27
N VAL A 30 -14.98 -1.66 23.27
CA VAL A 30 -14.60 -2.95 22.68
C VAL A 30 -13.64 -3.70 23.62
N PRO A 31 -13.99 -4.92 24.07
CA PRO A 31 -13.11 -5.71 24.91
C PRO A 31 -11.75 -6.00 24.24
N PRO A 32 -10.60 -5.90 24.93
CA PRO A 32 -9.28 -6.13 24.33
C PRO A 32 -9.16 -7.47 23.59
N LYS A 33 -9.76 -8.54 24.12
CA LYS A 33 -9.80 -9.88 23.50
C LYS A 33 -10.54 -9.94 22.17
N ASN A 34 -11.37 -8.96 21.88
CA ASN A 34 -12.18 -8.86 20.67
C ASN A 34 -11.60 -7.84 19.66
N ILE A 35 -10.43 -7.26 19.90
CA ILE A 35 -9.76 -6.35 18.96
C ILE A 35 -8.82 -7.17 18.08
N TYR A 36 -9.08 -7.10 16.78
CA TYR A 36 -8.28 -7.74 15.73
C TYR A 36 -7.42 -6.71 15.03
N THR A 37 -6.13 -6.98 14.90
CA THR A 37 -5.18 -6.06 14.24
C THR A 37 -4.44 -6.76 13.11
N ASP A 38 -4.34 -6.10 11.95
CA ASP A 38 -3.46 -6.51 10.87
C ASP A 38 -2.38 -5.45 10.62
N ARG A 39 -1.13 -5.88 10.51
CA ARG A 39 0.00 -5.01 10.16
C ARG A 39 0.16 -4.97 8.64
N GLN A 40 0.27 -3.78 8.09
CA GLN A 40 0.49 -3.58 6.66
C GLN A 40 1.98 -3.53 6.37
N SER A 41 2.56 -4.62 5.86
CA SER A 41 3.85 -4.57 5.17
C SER A 41 3.62 -4.22 3.70
N GLY A 42 4.51 -3.42 3.08
CA GLY A 42 4.28 -2.78 1.77
C GLY A 42 4.02 -3.73 0.58
N LYS A 43 4.30 -5.03 0.69
CA LYS A 43 4.12 -6.01 -0.40
C LYS A 43 3.07 -7.09 -0.13
N ASN A 44 2.83 -7.49 1.13
CA ASN A 44 1.89 -8.58 1.43
C ASN A 44 0.64 -8.07 2.11
N PHE A 45 -0.49 -8.25 1.42
CA PHE A 45 -1.81 -7.84 1.87
C PHE A 45 -2.64 -9.02 2.41
N GLU A 46 -2.03 -9.87 3.18
CA GLU A 46 -2.77 -10.90 3.89
C GLU A 46 -3.42 -10.32 5.16
N ARG A 47 -4.70 -10.03 5.07
CA ARG A 47 -5.55 -9.67 6.21
C ARG A 47 -5.95 -10.91 7.01
N LYS A 48 -4.99 -11.58 7.62
CA LYS A 48 -5.26 -12.84 8.36
C LYS A 48 -6.23 -12.61 9.51
N ASN A 49 -6.03 -11.56 10.29
CA ASN A 49 -6.86 -11.26 11.44
C ASN A 49 -8.23 -10.69 11.04
N TYR A 50 -8.31 -9.93 9.95
CA TYR A 50 -9.60 -9.53 9.37
C TYR A 50 -10.45 -10.74 8.96
N LYS A 51 -9.84 -11.70 8.26
CA LYS A 51 -10.53 -12.95 7.88
C LYS A 51 -10.97 -13.75 9.11
N ARG A 52 -10.15 -13.80 10.17
CA ARG A 52 -10.50 -14.44 11.45
C ARG A 52 -11.66 -13.71 12.14
N MET A 53 -11.62 -12.39 12.17
CA MET A 53 -12.69 -11.55 12.69
C MET A 53 -14.00 -11.79 11.95
N LEU A 54 -14.00 -11.78 10.60
CA LEU A 54 -15.20 -12.07 9.79
C LEU A 54 -15.79 -13.46 10.05
N LYS A 55 -14.95 -14.46 10.31
CA LYS A 55 -15.45 -15.82 10.67
C LYS A 55 -16.13 -15.81 12.03
N LYS A 56 -15.63 -15.03 12.99
CA LYS A 56 -16.17 -14.95 14.34
C LYS A 56 -17.44 -14.09 14.41
N LEU A 57 -17.58 -13.13 13.50
CA LEU A 57 -18.72 -12.22 13.45
C LEU A 57 -20.04 -12.95 13.20
N LYS A 58 -21.01 -12.75 14.08
CA LYS A 58 -22.34 -13.38 14.06
C LYS A 58 -23.43 -12.32 13.90
N LYS A 59 -24.64 -12.77 13.63
CA LYS A 59 -25.85 -11.93 13.62
C LYS A 59 -26.01 -11.21 14.95
N GLY A 60 -26.23 -9.89 14.89
CA GLY A 60 -26.41 -9.03 16.07
C GLY A 60 -25.12 -8.55 16.71
N ASP A 61 -23.93 -9.05 16.30
CA ASP A 61 -22.67 -8.47 16.72
C ASP A 61 -22.48 -7.07 16.10
N VAL A 62 -21.61 -6.25 16.71
CA VAL A 62 -21.29 -4.90 16.24
C VAL A 62 -19.81 -4.83 15.90
N LEU A 63 -19.50 -4.65 14.64
CA LEU A 63 -18.13 -4.34 14.20
C LEU A 63 -17.83 -2.85 14.40
N VAL A 64 -16.85 -2.54 15.22
CA VAL A 64 -16.38 -1.17 15.47
C VAL A 64 -15.04 -0.95 14.75
N ILE A 65 -14.97 0.09 13.92
CA ILE A 65 -13.76 0.53 13.24
C ILE A 65 -13.56 2.02 13.45
N LYS A 66 -12.31 2.48 13.45
CA LYS A 66 -12.04 3.90 13.60
C LYS A 66 -12.48 4.68 12.36
N SER A 67 -12.10 4.22 11.17
CA SER A 67 -12.37 4.88 9.89
C SER A 67 -12.74 3.87 8.81
N ILE A 68 -13.51 4.31 7.83
CA ILE A 68 -14.09 3.44 6.78
C ILE A 68 -13.04 2.74 5.90
N ASP A 69 -11.88 3.37 5.69
CA ASP A 69 -10.75 2.83 4.93
C ASP A 69 -10.12 1.57 5.56
N ARG A 70 -10.51 1.24 6.80
CA ARG A 70 -10.13 -0.04 7.44
C ARG A 70 -10.78 -1.23 6.77
N LEU A 71 -11.98 -1.08 6.19
CA LEU A 71 -12.70 -2.16 5.51
C LEU A 71 -12.08 -2.53 4.15
N GLY A 72 -11.59 -1.56 3.38
CA GLY A 72 -11.07 -1.80 2.03
C GLY A 72 -9.95 -0.86 1.63
N ARG A 73 -9.30 -1.16 0.50
CA ARG A 73 -8.30 -0.29 -0.15
C ARG A 73 -8.90 0.50 -1.30
N SER A 74 -9.93 0.00 -1.89
CA SER A 74 -10.67 0.63 -2.96
C SER A 74 -12.12 0.79 -2.55
N TYR A 75 -12.81 1.67 -3.26
CA TYR A 75 -14.24 1.84 -3.12
C TYR A 75 -15.01 0.51 -3.23
N LYS A 76 -14.72 -0.24 -4.29
CA LYS A 76 -15.39 -1.54 -4.53
C LYS A 76 -15.19 -2.50 -3.36
N ASP A 77 -14.00 -2.51 -2.76
CA ASP A 77 -13.72 -3.36 -1.61
C ASP A 77 -14.51 -2.91 -0.37
N VAL A 78 -14.56 -1.60 -0.10
CA VAL A 78 -15.30 -1.05 1.05
C VAL A 78 -16.78 -1.41 0.94
N ILE A 79 -17.43 -1.13 -0.18
CA ILE A 79 -18.84 -1.46 -0.43
C ILE A 79 -19.07 -2.98 -0.29
N LYS A 80 -18.23 -3.79 -0.92
CA LYS A 80 -18.34 -5.25 -0.84
C LYS A 80 -18.25 -5.76 0.60
N GLN A 81 -17.32 -5.24 1.39
CA GLN A 81 -17.17 -5.62 2.79
C GLN A 81 -18.33 -5.12 3.65
N TRP A 82 -18.78 -3.89 3.42
CA TRP A 82 -19.95 -3.31 4.09
C TRP A 82 -21.20 -4.17 3.87
N GLN A 83 -21.55 -4.45 2.62
CA GLN A 83 -22.69 -5.29 2.26
C GLN A 83 -22.56 -6.72 2.82
N TYR A 84 -21.35 -7.28 2.77
CA TYR A 84 -21.10 -8.62 3.34
C TYR A 84 -21.39 -8.66 4.84
N ILE A 85 -20.95 -7.65 5.60
CA ILE A 85 -21.13 -7.59 7.05
C ILE A 85 -22.59 -7.30 7.39
N THR A 86 -23.20 -6.30 6.77
CA THR A 86 -24.57 -5.88 7.11
C THR A 86 -25.63 -6.84 6.58
N GLN A 87 -25.52 -7.28 5.34
CA GLN A 87 -26.55 -8.11 4.70
C GLN A 87 -26.32 -9.61 4.90
N ARG A 88 -25.08 -10.09 4.67
CA ARG A 88 -24.79 -11.54 4.78
C ARG A 88 -24.57 -11.99 6.21
N LYS A 89 -23.81 -11.26 7.00
CA LYS A 89 -23.55 -11.57 8.42
C LYS A 89 -24.66 -11.08 9.33
N GLN A 90 -25.48 -10.15 8.89
CA GLN A 90 -26.51 -9.48 9.69
C GLN A 90 -25.92 -8.88 10.98
N ALA A 91 -24.72 -8.33 10.88
CA ALA A 91 -24.01 -7.63 11.94
C ALA A 91 -24.05 -6.13 11.69
N ASP A 92 -24.04 -5.36 12.76
CA ASP A 92 -23.99 -3.90 12.66
C ASP A 92 -22.54 -3.40 12.47
N ILE A 93 -22.40 -2.20 11.90
CA ILE A 93 -21.10 -1.51 11.76
C ILE A 93 -21.18 -0.14 12.40
N VAL A 94 -20.14 0.22 13.14
CA VAL A 94 -19.93 1.56 13.71
C VAL A 94 -18.59 2.10 13.23
N VAL A 95 -18.61 3.28 12.63
CA VAL A 95 -17.42 4.01 12.21
C VAL A 95 -17.21 5.19 13.15
N LEU A 96 -16.18 5.15 13.99
CA LEU A 96 -15.98 6.14 15.08
C LEU A 96 -15.80 7.57 14.57
N ASP A 97 -15.08 7.74 13.45
CA ASP A 97 -14.84 9.06 12.84
C ASP A 97 -16.07 9.60 12.08
N MET A 98 -17.12 8.79 11.89
CA MET A 98 -18.31 9.13 11.12
C MET A 98 -19.57 8.54 11.73
N LYS A 99 -20.20 9.27 12.65
CA LYS A 99 -21.41 8.81 13.37
C LYS A 99 -22.58 8.46 12.45
N ILE A 100 -22.67 9.10 11.28
CA ILE A 100 -23.72 8.80 10.28
C ILE A 100 -23.61 7.38 9.71
N LEU A 101 -22.45 6.73 9.85
CA LEU A 101 -22.21 5.34 9.45
C LEU A 101 -22.35 4.36 10.63
N ASP A 102 -23.24 4.65 11.58
CA ASP A 102 -23.67 3.72 12.62
C ASP A 102 -24.97 3.02 12.19
N THR A 103 -24.87 1.78 11.69
CA THR A 103 -26.02 1.05 11.14
C THR A 103 -27.07 0.71 12.19
N ARG A 104 -26.76 0.82 13.48
CA ARG A 104 -27.74 0.57 14.58
C ARG A 104 -28.77 1.68 14.69
N GLN A 105 -28.35 2.92 14.34
CA GLN A 105 -29.20 4.11 14.45
C GLN A 105 -30.19 4.23 13.28
N HIS A 106 -29.89 3.58 12.17
CA HIS A 106 -30.61 3.73 10.90
C HIS A 106 -31.08 2.38 10.35
N LYS A 107 -31.94 1.70 11.13
CA LYS A 107 -32.51 0.40 10.72
C LYS A 107 -33.73 0.54 9.81
N ASP A 108 -34.22 1.74 9.61
CA ASP A 108 -35.28 2.04 8.66
C ASP A 108 -34.75 2.10 7.22
N LEU A 109 -35.68 2.01 6.27
CA LEU A 109 -35.34 2.00 4.84
C LEU A 109 -34.60 3.29 4.43
N LEU A 110 -35.00 4.44 4.98
CA LEU A 110 -34.43 5.74 4.69
C LEU A 110 -32.99 5.86 5.22
N GLY A 111 -32.73 5.39 6.44
CA GLY A 111 -31.40 5.43 7.03
C GLY A 111 -30.41 4.49 6.33
N THR A 112 -30.88 3.32 5.90
CA THR A 112 -30.06 2.42 5.06
C THR A 112 -29.69 3.08 3.73
N PHE A 113 -30.65 3.73 3.08
CA PHE A 113 -30.42 4.47 1.84
C PHE A 113 -29.43 5.62 2.01
N ILE A 114 -29.57 6.42 3.09
CA ILE A 114 -28.65 7.52 3.40
C ILE A 114 -27.22 6.99 3.63
N SER A 115 -27.07 5.92 4.39
CA SER A 115 -25.77 5.30 4.65
C SER A 115 -25.11 4.80 3.37
N ASP A 116 -25.86 4.16 2.51
CA ASP A 116 -25.38 3.68 1.20
C ASP A 116 -24.97 4.85 0.29
N MET A 117 -25.75 5.94 0.27
CA MET A 117 -25.44 7.14 -0.50
C MET A 117 -24.18 7.83 0.00
N VAL A 118 -24.00 7.98 1.33
CA VAL A 118 -22.79 8.56 1.94
C VAL A 118 -21.58 7.71 1.63
N LEU A 119 -21.69 6.39 1.71
CA LEU A 119 -20.63 5.48 1.32
C LEU A 119 -20.24 5.66 -0.15
N GLN A 120 -21.19 5.76 -1.06
CA GLN A 120 -20.93 5.99 -2.48
C GLN A 120 -20.22 7.32 -2.71
N LEU A 121 -20.66 8.39 -2.05
CA LEU A 121 -20.07 9.73 -2.19
C LEU A 121 -18.64 9.78 -1.69
N LEU A 122 -18.38 9.28 -0.47
CA LEU A 122 -17.03 9.22 0.11
C LEU A 122 -16.06 8.44 -0.75
N SER A 123 -16.56 7.44 -1.36
CA SER A 123 -15.82 6.53 -2.21
C SER A 123 -15.47 7.15 -3.55
N TYR A 124 -16.40 7.90 -4.12
CA TYR A 124 -16.15 8.69 -5.32
C TYR A 124 -15.07 9.75 -5.07
N VAL A 125 -15.16 10.48 -3.95
CA VAL A 125 -14.15 11.48 -3.57
C VAL A 125 -12.77 10.85 -3.40
N SER A 126 -12.69 9.71 -2.71
CA SER A 126 -11.41 9.00 -2.50
C SER A 126 -10.78 8.49 -3.80
N GLU A 127 -11.60 8.01 -4.75
CA GLU A 127 -11.10 7.57 -6.07
C GLU A 127 -10.60 8.75 -6.91
N ASN A 128 -11.35 9.87 -6.92
CA ASN A 128 -10.92 11.10 -7.58
C ASN A 128 -9.60 11.64 -7.02
N GLU A 129 -9.45 11.64 -5.71
CA GLU A 129 -8.19 12.08 -5.08
C GLU A 129 -7.01 11.20 -5.51
N ARG A 130 -7.20 9.87 -5.59
CA ARG A 130 -6.18 8.95 -6.10
C ARG A 130 -5.82 9.21 -7.56
N LEU A 131 -6.80 9.47 -8.41
CA LEU A 131 -6.58 9.80 -9.81
C LEU A 131 -5.80 11.11 -9.93
N ASN A 132 -6.19 12.14 -9.18
CA ASN A 132 -5.52 13.43 -9.14
C ASN A 132 -4.05 13.31 -8.65
N ILE A 133 -3.78 12.50 -7.63
CA ILE A 133 -2.42 12.24 -7.16
C ILE A 133 -1.59 11.55 -8.24
N ARG A 134 -2.12 10.53 -8.91
CA ARG A 134 -1.42 9.83 -10.00
C ARG A 134 -1.13 10.77 -11.18
N GLN A 135 -2.08 11.60 -11.54
CA GLN A 135 -1.91 12.58 -12.61
C GLN A 135 -0.80 13.57 -12.26
N ARG A 136 -0.84 14.20 -11.07
CA ARG A 136 0.22 15.12 -10.61
C ARG A 136 1.59 14.45 -10.55
N GLN A 137 1.65 13.18 -10.14
CA GLN A 137 2.90 12.43 -10.15
C GLN A 137 3.41 12.21 -11.58
N ALA A 138 2.54 11.84 -12.51
CA ALA A 138 2.92 11.64 -13.92
C ALA A 138 3.43 12.94 -14.55
N GLU A 139 2.73 14.04 -14.32
CA GLU A 139 3.14 15.38 -14.77
C GLU A 139 4.48 15.81 -14.16
N GLY A 140 4.65 15.60 -12.85
CA GLY A 140 5.91 15.89 -12.16
C GLY A 140 7.09 15.06 -12.67
N ILE A 141 6.88 13.76 -12.96
CA ILE A 141 7.88 12.87 -13.55
C ILE A 141 8.21 13.31 -14.97
N ALA A 142 7.23 13.69 -15.79
CA ALA A 142 7.42 14.17 -17.15
C ALA A 142 8.25 15.47 -17.15
N ALA A 143 7.90 16.43 -16.32
CA ALA A 143 8.62 17.68 -16.16
C ALA A 143 10.07 17.47 -15.65
N ALA A 144 10.28 16.55 -14.73
CA ALA A 144 11.62 16.24 -14.23
C ALA A 144 12.47 15.53 -15.29
N LYS A 145 11.90 14.61 -16.08
CA LYS A 145 12.57 13.97 -17.23
C LYS A 145 12.97 14.99 -18.29
N ALA A 146 12.10 15.97 -18.58
CA ALA A 146 12.42 17.06 -19.51
C ALA A 146 13.60 17.91 -19.06
N ARG A 147 13.82 18.03 -17.74
CA ARG A 147 15.01 18.69 -17.14
C ARG A 147 16.23 17.78 -17.02
N GLY A 148 16.18 16.56 -17.58
CA GLY A 148 17.30 15.61 -17.56
C GLY A 148 17.41 14.76 -16.29
N VAL A 149 16.45 14.81 -15.37
CA VAL A 149 16.48 13.99 -14.16
C VAL A 149 16.22 12.52 -14.53
N ARG A 150 17.13 11.65 -14.16
CA ARG A 150 17.01 10.21 -14.35
C ARG A 150 16.28 9.58 -13.15
N PHE A 151 15.24 8.82 -13.43
CA PHE A 151 14.52 8.03 -12.44
C PHE A 151 14.95 6.57 -12.49
N GLY A 152 14.77 5.87 -11.40
CA GLY A 152 15.08 4.46 -11.25
C GLY A 152 16.25 4.20 -10.30
N ARG A 153 16.69 2.95 -10.26
CA ARG A 153 17.85 2.57 -9.44
C ARG A 153 19.12 3.23 -9.97
N PRO A 154 19.93 3.90 -9.13
CA PRO A 154 21.21 4.45 -9.56
C PRO A 154 22.09 3.40 -10.24
N THR A 155 22.79 3.79 -11.30
CA THR A 155 23.72 2.90 -11.97
C THR A 155 24.95 2.71 -11.09
N LEU A 156 25.10 1.51 -10.51
CA LEU A 156 26.24 1.17 -9.64
C LEU A 156 27.57 1.23 -10.38
N TYR A 157 27.54 0.94 -11.70
CA TYR A 157 28.70 0.90 -12.58
C TYR A 157 28.48 1.83 -13.78
N PRO A 158 28.76 3.15 -13.66
CA PRO A 158 28.72 4.03 -14.82
C PRO A 158 29.85 3.65 -15.79
N PRO A 159 29.55 3.41 -17.08
CA PRO A 159 30.56 2.89 -18.04
C PRO A 159 31.77 3.79 -18.17
N ASP A 160 31.56 5.10 -18.21
CA ASP A 160 32.61 6.09 -18.40
C ASP A 160 33.67 6.09 -17.29
N LYS A 161 33.29 5.72 -16.08
CA LYS A 161 34.19 5.62 -14.93
C LYS A 161 35.32 4.57 -15.12
N TYR A 162 35.06 3.58 -15.96
CA TYR A 162 35.92 2.41 -16.13
C TYR A 162 36.51 2.33 -17.54
N LEU A 163 36.43 3.40 -18.32
CA LEU A 163 36.88 3.46 -19.71
C LEU A 163 38.35 3.07 -19.86
N ASP A 164 39.23 3.59 -19.01
CA ASP A 164 40.68 3.30 -18.99
C ASP A 164 40.95 1.79 -18.78
N ILE A 165 40.22 1.14 -17.88
CA ILE A 165 40.34 -0.30 -17.63
C ILE A 165 39.96 -1.10 -18.87
N PHE A 166 38.91 -0.69 -19.58
CA PHE A 166 38.47 -1.38 -20.81
C PHE A 166 39.44 -1.12 -21.99
N ILE A 167 40.07 0.05 -22.07
CA ILE A 167 41.15 0.33 -23.04
C ILE A 167 42.35 -0.61 -22.80
N ARG A 168 42.82 -0.70 -21.57
CA ARG A 168 43.93 -1.60 -21.18
C ARG A 168 43.60 -3.10 -21.41
N TYR A 169 42.36 -3.49 -21.13
CA TYR A 169 41.90 -4.86 -21.42
C TYR A 169 41.93 -5.13 -22.94
N ARG A 170 41.47 -4.19 -23.77
CA ARG A 170 41.45 -4.33 -25.21
C ARG A 170 42.85 -4.38 -25.79
N ASN A 171 43.77 -3.57 -25.28
CA ASN A 171 45.18 -3.56 -25.67
C ASN A 171 45.94 -4.81 -25.19
N LYS A 172 45.24 -5.76 -24.52
CA LYS A 172 45.86 -6.97 -23.94
C LYS A 172 46.89 -6.67 -22.80
N GLU A 173 46.86 -5.47 -22.24
CA GLU A 173 47.74 -5.07 -21.12
C GLU A 173 47.30 -5.77 -19.82
N ILE A 174 46.02 -6.04 -19.67
CA ILE A 174 45.44 -6.73 -18.52
C ILE A 174 44.50 -7.84 -18.98
N SER A 175 44.39 -8.90 -18.17
CA SER A 175 43.42 -9.98 -18.43
C SER A 175 42.00 -9.55 -18.08
N GLN A 176 41.00 -10.25 -18.64
CA GLN A 176 39.60 -10.05 -18.28
C GLN A 176 39.37 -10.20 -16.76
N LYS A 177 40.00 -11.21 -16.17
CA LYS A 177 39.89 -11.49 -14.72
C LYS A 177 40.42 -10.29 -13.89
N THR A 178 41.55 -9.72 -14.32
CA THR A 178 42.15 -8.53 -13.71
C THR A 178 41.23 -7.32 -13.87
N ALA A 179 40.69 -7.08 -15.07
CA ALA A 179 39.77 -5.99 -15.32
C ALA A 179 38.48 -6.10 -14.48
N MET A 180 37.91 -7.29 -14.39
CA MET A 180 36.74 -7.55 -13.54
C MET A 180 37.03 -7.27 -12.07
N HIS A 181 38.22 -7.64 -11.59
CA HIS A 181 38.64 -7.38 -10.21
C HIS A 181 38.80 -5.89 -9.93
N LEU A 182 39.43 -5.14 -10.86
CA LEU A 182 39.59 -3.69 -10.74
C LEU A 182 38.26 -2.91 -10.75
N ILE A 183 37.30 -3.39 -11.52
CA ILE A 183 35.93 -2.80 -11.57
C ILE A 183 35.11 -3.23 -10.35
N GLY A 184 35.41 -4.38 -9.75
CA GLY A 184 34.62 -4.98 -8.69
C GLY A 184 33.30 -5.59 -9.19
N CYS A 185 33.27 -6.16 -10.40
CA CYS A 185 32.03 -6.64 -11.03
C CYS A 185 32.14 -8.11 -11.48
N GLY A 186 30.98 -8.75 -11.62
CA GLY A 186 30.87 -10.09 -12.20
C GLY A 186 30.85 -10.07 -13.74
N ASN A 187 30.99 -11.26 -14.33
CA ASN A 187 31.14 -11.49 -15.77
C ASN A 187 30.02 -10.82 -16.60
N GLY A 188 28.76 -11.01 -16.23
CA GLY A 188 27.63 -10.42 -16.96
C GLY A 188 27.62 -8.88 -16.95
N THR A 189 28.04 -8.26 -15.83
CA THR A 189 28.17 -6.80 -15.71
C THR A 189 29.34 -6.30 -16.55
N PHE A 190 30.47 -7.02 -16.55
CA PHE A 190 31.64 -6.70 -17.36
C PHE A 190 31.29 -6.63 -18.87
N TYR A 191 30.67 -7.66 -19.43
CA TYR A 191 30.29 -7.66 -20.84
C TYR A 191 29.24 -6.60 -21.17
N ARG A 192 28.27 -6.35 -20.30
CA ARG A 192 27.31 -5.27 -20.50
C ARG A 192 27.99 -3.90 -20.60
N LEU A 193 28.94 -3.60 -19.69
CA LEU A 193 29.69 -2.36 -19.71
C LEU A 193 30.55 -2.24 -20.99
N TYR A 194 31.25 -3.30 -21.33
CA TYR A 194 32.07 -3.37 -22.52
C TYR A 194 31.25 -3.07 -23.80
N HIS A 195 30.11 -3.74 -23.98
CA HIS A 195 29.23 -3.50 -25.11
C HIS A 195 28.66 -2.09 -25.13
N THR A 196 28.28 -1.53 -23.97
CA THR A 196 27.80 -0.16 -23.89
C THR A 196 28.87 0.85 -24.32
N LEU A 197 30.11 0.69 -23.87
CA LEU A 197 31.23 1.57 -24.28
C LEU A 197 31.57 1.41 -25.77
N LYS A 198 31.50 0.18 -26.30
CA LYS A 198 31.72 -0.09 -27.71
C LYS A 198 30.63 0.53 -28.59
N SER A 199 29.35 0.37 -28.24
CA SER A 199 28.22 0.94 -28.97
C SER A 199 28.16 2.47 -28.93
N SER A 200 28.69 3.08 -27.86
CA SER A 200 28.79 4.54 -27.74
C SER A 200 29.99 5.15 -28.50
N GLY A 201 30.77 4.34 -29.23
CA GLY A 201 31.95 4.81 -29.96
C GLY A 201 33.15 5.22 -29.09
N LYS A 202 33.10 4.99 -27.77
CA LYS A 202 34.17 5.33 -26.83
C LYS A 202 35.30 4.29 -26.77
N LEU A 203 35.02 3.08 -27.24
CA LEU A 203 35.98 1.98 -27.43
C LEU A 203 36.07 1.66 -28.92
N HIS A 204 37.01 2.33 -29.59
CA HIS A 204 37.33 2.06 -31.02
C HIS A 204 38.21 0.84 -31.17
#